data_df30d061799d4ac2e2fe5f7c5890cbc4
#
_entry.id   df30d061799d4ac2e2fe5f7c5890cbc4
#
_cell.length_a   1.000
_cell.length_b   1.000
_cell.length_c   1.000
_cell.angle_alpha   90.00
_cell.angle_beta   90.00
_cell.angle_gamma   90.00
#
_symmetry.space_group_name_H-M   'P 1'
#
loop_
_entity.id
_entity.type
_entity.pdbx_description
1 polymer ?
#
loop_
_entity_poly.entity_id
_entity_poly.type
_entity_poly.pdbx_seq_one_letter_code
_entity_poly.pdbx_strand_id
1 'polypeptide(L)'
;MSGFDALGLRNRRSIPLAAVPREAVEAFRETVVEAVREGWRVAAFFGLPETHRATRLLAVLAQDERGELGAASTVVEERYPALTPDCPEVHYFEREIAEQCDVVPEGHPALKPVRRHPPDHAADSIPRDASEAFDRERYPFTQIVSHEVHEVAVGPVHAGIIEPGHFRHQAHGETVLHLEVMLGYQHRGVERLLERLDRARAALVAESIAGDTVIGHGGAHCSAIEALARSRKTPRAQAIRGIALELERLANHIGDLGAIA
;
A
#
# COMPACT_ATOMS: atom_id res chain seq x y z
N MET A 1 -10.35 21.84 13.29
CA MET A 1 -10.26 20.47 13.87
C MET A 1 -10.74 19.55 12.77
N SER A 2 -9.82 18.83 12.13
CA SER A 2 -10.15 17.89 11.04
C SER A 2 -11.07 16.79 11.59
N GLY A 3 -11.98 16.26 10.79
CA GLY A 3 -12.92 15.21 11.20
C GLY A 3 -12.26 13.91 11.69
N PHE A 4 -10.94 13.79 11.58
CA PHE A 4 -10.15 12.68 12.07
C PHE A 4 -10.00 12.62 13.59
N ASP A 5 -10.03 13.75 14.29
CA ASP A 5 -9.85 13.81 15.75
C ASP A 5 -10.97 13.12 16.54
N ALA A 6 -12.11 12.83 15.88
CA ALA A 6 -13.28 12.28 16.53
C ALA A 6 -13.20 10.77 16.87
N LEU A 7 -12.33 10.00 16.22
CA LEU A 7 -12.30 8.54 16.39
C LEU A 7 -11.50 8.08 17.62
N GLY A 8 -10.58 8.90 18.13
CA GLY A 8 -9.69 8.52 19.24
C GLY A 8 -8.93 7.23 18.98
N LEU A 9 -8.69 6.90 17.70
CA LEU A 9 -8.04 5.67 17.29
C LEU A 9 -6.54 5.76 17.58
N ARG A 10 -6.02 4.75 18.24
CA ARG A 10 -4.60 4.63 18.53
C ARG A 10 -4.06 3.31 18.02
N ASN A 11 -2.76 3.26 17.76
CA ASN A 11 -2.10 2.03 17.37
C ASN A 11 -2.42 0.90 18.37
N ARG A 12 -2.62 -0.30 17.86
CA ARG A 12 -2.98 -1.52 18.64
C ARG A 12 -4.37 -1.44 19.30
N ARG A 13 -5.26 -0.62 18.81
CA ARG A 13 -6.66 -0.60 19.21
C ARG A 13 -7.55 -0.90 18.01
N SER A 14 -8.65 -1.60 18.26
CA SER A 14 -9.68 -1.88 17.26
C SER A 14 -10.90 -0.99 17.48
N ILE A 15 -11.54 -0.61 16.38
CA ILE A 15 -12.84 0.04 16.35
C ILE A 15 -13.77 -0.76 15.41
N PRO A 16 -15.08 -0.71 15.60
CA PRO A 16 -16.00 -1.26 14.61
C PRO A 16 -15.84 -0.56 13.27
N LEU A 17 -15.87 -1.30 12.17
CA LEU A 17 -15.82 -0.71 10.83
C LEU A 17 -16.97 0.29 10.58
N ALA A 18 -18.12 0.04 11.20
CA ALA A 18 -19.28 0.94 11.16
C ALA A 18 -19.04 2.31 11.83
N ALA A 19 -18.04 2.41 12.71
CA ALA A 19 -17.68 3.67 13.36
C ALA A 19 -16.80 4.58 12.49
N VAL A 20 -16.23 4.05 11.39
CA VAL A 20 -15.46 4.86 10.44
C VAL A 20 -16.43 5.72 9.64
N PRO A 21 -16.26 7.06 9.64
CA PRO A 21 -17.12 7.97 8.89
C PRO A 21 -17.24 7.59 7.41
N ARG A 22 -18.45 7.73 6.87
CA ARG A 22 -18.71 7.66 5.44
C ARG A 22 -19.01 9.07 4.96
N GLU A 23 -18.23 9.55 4.04
CA GLU A 23 -18.29 10.89 3.50
C GLU A 23 -18.70 10.84 2.02
N ALA A 24 -19.22 11.96 1.50
CA ALA A 24 -19.30 12.14 0.06
C ALA A 24 -17.88 12.12 -0.55
N VAL A 25 -17.73 11.73 -1.80
CA VAL A 25 -16.42 11.53 -2.46
C VAL A 25 -15.56 12.79 -2.36
N GLU A 26 -16.14 13.97 -2.62
CA GLU A 26 -15.45 15.25 -2.58
C GLU A 26 -14.98 15.58 -1.15
N ALA A 27 -15.85 15.40 -0.15
CA ALA A 27 -15.50 15.63 1.24
C ALA A 27 -14.41 14.66 1.73
N PHE A 28 -14.51 13.38 1.37
CA PHE A 28 -13.46 12.40 1.65
C PHE A 28 -12.11 12.79 1.06
N ARG A 29 -12.12 13.25 -0.20
CA ARG A 29 -10.91 13.71 -0.88
C ARG A 29 -10.29 14.91 -0.15
N GLU A 30 -11.08 15.92 0.17
CA GLU A 30 -10.65 17.08 0.94
C GLU A 30 -10.09 16.68 2.31
N THR A 31 -10.79 15.81 3.03
CA THR A 31 -10.38 15.29 4.34
C THR A 31 -8.99 14.65 4.29
N VAL A 32 -8.73 13.78 3.31
CA VAL A 32 -7.41 13.10 3.18
C VAL A 32 -6.32 14.09 2.78
N VAL A 33 -6.57 14.95 1.78
CA VAL A 33 -5.59 15.92 1.29
C VAL A 33 -5.22 16.94 2.36
N GLU A 34 -6.19 17.48 3.09
CA GLU A 34 -5.93 18.43 4.16
C GLU A 34 -5.16 17.79 5.32
N ALA A 35 -5.53 16.58 5.72
CA ALA A 35 -4.80 15.88 6.78
C ALA A 35 -3.33 15.66 6.41
N VAL A 36 -3.04 15.27 5.18
CA VAL A 36 -1.65 15.13 4.72
C VAL A 36 -0.92 16.47 4.74
N ARG A 37 -1.56 17.56 4.33
CA ARG A 37 -0.99 18.93 4.44
C ARG A 37 -0.72 19.35 5.89
N GLU A 38 -1.51 18.85 6.83
CA GLU A 38 -1.32 19.05 8.28
C GLU A 38 -0.27 18.11 8.90
N GLY A 39 0.43 17.31 8.09
CA GLY A 39 1.51 16.42 8.52
C GLY A 39 1.06 15.02 8.96
N TRP A 40 -0.14 14.59 8.60
CA TRP A 40 -0.53 13.20 8.73
C TRP A 40 0.08 12.37 7.61
N ARG A 41 0.50 11.17 7.92
CA ARG A 41 1.03 10.20 6.95
C ARG A 41 -0.06 9.23 6.53
N VAL A 42 -0.17 8.95 5.24
CA VAL A 42 -1.05 7.88 4.75
C VAL A 42 -0.45 6.53 5.17
N ALA A 43 -1.12 5.86 6.10
CA ALA A 43 -0.72 4.55 6.58
C ALA A 43 -1.28 3.41 5.71
N ALA A 44 -2.50 3.58 5.20
CA ALA A 44 -3.13 2.67 4.24
C ALA A 44 -4.25 3.39 3.48
N PHE A 45 -4.45 3.00 2.21
CA PHE A 45 -5.59 3.41 1.41
C PHE A 45 -5.96 2.25 0.48
N PHE A 46 -7.16 1.72 0.61
CA PHE A 46 -7.58 0.52 -0.11
C PHE A 46 -9.09 0.45 -0.32
N GLY A 47 -9.51 -0.42 -1.24
CA GLY A 47 -10.91 -0.70 -1.53
C GLY A 47 -11.41 -1.93 -0.79
N LEU A 48 -12.62 -1.85 -0.26
CA LEU A 48 -13.38 -2.97 0.28
C LEU A 48 -14.66 -3.13 -0.52
N PRO A 49 -14.91 -4.27 -1.16
CA PRO A 49 -16.17 -4.52 -1.84
C PRO A 49 -17.34 -4.47 -0.86
N GLU A 50 -18.36 -3.68 -1.16
CA GLU A 50 -19.61 -3.66 -0.39
C GLU A 50 -20.74 -4.40 -1.11
N THR A 51 -20.80 -4.23 -2.44
CA THR A 51 -21.75 -4.92 -3.33
C THR A 51 -21.08 -5.25 -4.64
N HIS A 52 -21.80 -5.90 -5.56
CA HIS A 52 -21.28 -6.17 -6.92
C HIS A 52 -20.91 -4.91 -7.71
N ARG A 53 -21.40 -3.73 -7.31
CA ARG A 53 -21.15 -2.46 -8.02
C ARG A 53 -20.51 -1.39 -7.17
N ALA A 54 -20.48 -1.55 -5.86
CA ALA A 54 -20.00 -0.53 -4.95
C ALA A 54 -18.77 -1.01 -4.19
N THR A 55 -17.76 -0.17 -4.17
CA THR A 55 -16.51 -0.34 -3.42
C THR A 55 -16.42 0.77 -2.37
N ARG A 56 -16.22 0.39 -1.13
CA ARG A 56 -15.89 1.34 -0.08
C ARG A 56 -14.41 1.60 -0.09
N LEU A 57 -14.01 2.82 -0.39
CA LEU A 57 -12.64 3.29 -0.23
C LEU A 57 -12.41 3.67 1.23
N LEU A 58 -11.32 3.21 1.80
CA LEU A 58 -10.98 3.44 3.20
C LEU A 58 -9.54 3.94 3.30
N ALA A 59 -9.37 5.14 3.85
CA ALA A 59 -8.08 5.73 4.15
C ALA A 59 -7.80 5.66 5.66
N VAL A 60 -6.60 5.23 6.01
CA VAL A 60 -6.07 5.27 7.38
C VAL A 60 -4.86 6.18 7.39
N LEU A 61 -4.90 7.19 8.24
CA LEU A 61 -3.85 8.18 8.40
C LEU A 61 -3.23 8.08 9.78
N ALA A 62 -1.94 8.40 9.89
CA ALA A 62 -1.20 8.35 11.13
C ALA A 62 -0.55 9.70 11.43
N GLN A 63 -0.73 10.19 12.66
CA GLN A 63 0.03 11.30 13.23
C GLN A 63 1.05 10.72 14.19
N ASP A 64 2.26 10.52 13.66
CA ASP A 64 3.32 9.75 14.35
C ASP A 64 3.78 10.44 15.65
N GLU A 65 3.87 11.77 15.68
CA GLU A 65 4.27 12.53 16.87
C GLU A 65 3.30 12.37 18.06
N ARG A 66 1.99 12.24 17.74
CA ARG A 66 0.95 12.10 18.76
C ARG A 66 0.59 10.65 19.05
N GLY A 67 1.08 9.71 18.22
CA GLY A 67 0.71 8.29 18.27
C GLY A 67 -0.78 8.07 18.00
N GLU A 68 -1.37 8.90 17.15
CA GLU A 68 -2.79 8.88 16.80
C GLU A 68 -3.00 8.32 15.40
N LEU A 69 -4.15 7.68 15.20
CA LEU A 69 -4.61 7.23 13.91
C LEU A 69 -5.98 7.86 13.61
N GLY A 70 -6.19 8.20 12.35
CA GLY A 70 -7.47 8.63 11.82
C GLY A 70 -7.92 7.69 10.71
N ALA A 71 -9.22 7.61 10.48
CA ALA A 71 -9.76 6.87 9.36
C ALA A 71 -10.98 7.60 8.79
N ALA A 72 -11.09 7.62 7.47
CA ALA A 72 -12.23 8.10 6.73
C ALA A 72 -12.58 7.12 5.61
N SER A 73 -13.79 7.17 5.11
CA SER A 73 -14.18 6.33 3.99
C SER A 73 -15.25 6.99 3.13
N THR A 74 -15.30 6.56 1.87
CA THR A 74 -16.35 6.88 0.92
C THR A 74 -16.79 5.65 0.17
N VAL A 75 -17.91 5.71 -0.53
CA VAL A 75 -18.40 4.61 -1.38
C VAL A 75 -18.45 5.10 -2.82
N VAL A 76 -17.86 4.32 -3.70
CA VAL A 76 -17.78 4.61 -5.13
C VAL A 76 -18.24 3.40 -5.94
N GLU A 77 -18.68 3.62 -7.17
CA GLU A 77 -19.10 2.53 -8.05
C GLU A 77 -18.02 2.20 -9.08
N GLU A 78 -17.88 2.98 -10.13
CA GLU A 78 -16.96 2.69 -11.24
C GLU A 78 -15.75 3.61 -11.25
N ARG A 79 -15.91 4.84 -10.78
CA ARG A 79 -14.88 5.88 -10.87
C ARG A 79 -15.02 6.94 -9.77
N TYR A 80 -13.94 7.64 -9.51
CA TYR A 80 -13.89 8.78 -8.58
C TYR A 80 -12.77 9.74 -8.98
N PRO A 81 -12.84 11.03 -8.61
CA PRO A 81 -11.76 11.97 -8.83
C PRO A 81 -10.49 11.54 -8.08
N ALA A 82 -9.38 11.35 -8.78
CA ALA A 82 -8.13 10.91 -8.16
C ALA A 82 -7.64 11.90 -7.08
N LEU A 83 -7.07 11.34 -6.01
CA LEU A 83 -6.42 12.09 -4.94
C LEU A 83 -4.96 12.41 -5.31
N THR A 84 -4.29 11.55 -6.08
CA THR A 84 -2.86 11.64 -6.42
C THR A 84 -2.41 13.03 -6.90
N PRO A 85 -3.18 13.80 -7.71
CA PRO A 85 -2.74 15.13 -8.14
C PRO A 85 -2.49 16.11 -7.00
N ASP A 86 -3.21 15.98 -5.88
CA ASP A 86 -3.09 16.84 -4.70
C ASP A 86 -2.43 16.14 -3.50
N CYS A 87 -2.30 14.80 -3.55
CA CYS A 87 -1.74 13.95 -2.53
C CYS A 87 -0.92 12.83 -3.18
N PRO A 88 0.33 13.09 -3.61
CA PRO A 88 1.18 12.10 -4.28
C PRO A 88 1.44 10.82 -3.46
N GLU A 89 1.27 10.87 -2.15
CA GLU A 89 1.44 9.77 -1.22
C GLU A 89 0.50 8.59 -1.51
N VAL A 90 -0.64 8.86 -2.13
CA VAL A 90 -1.63 7.81 -2.47
C VAL A 90 -1.43 7.21 -3.87
N HIS A 91 -0.42 7.63 -4.62
CA HIS A 91 -0.19 7.24 -6.01
C HIS A 91 -0.26 5.73 -6.26
N TYR A 92 0.45 4.92 -5.48
CA TYR A 92 0.45 3.47 -5.65
C TYR A 92 -0.84 2.81 -5.12
N PHE A 93 -1.42 3.37 -4.07
CA PHE A 93 -2.69 2.87 -3.54
C PHE A 93 -3.83 3.02 -4.55
N GLU A 94 -3.93 4.17 -5.23
CA GLU A 94 -4.96 4.37 -6.26
C GLU A 94 -4.78 3.43 -7.46
N ARG A 95 -3.53 3.18 -7.86
CA ARG A 95 -3.23 2.21 -8.92
C ARG A 95 -3.63 0.79 -8.52
N GLU A 96 -3.39 0.41 -7.26
CA GLU A 96 -3.80 -0.88 -6.72
C GLU A 96 -5.32 -1.00 -6.63
N ILE A 97 -6.02 0.03 -6.15
CA ILE A 97 -7.49 0.08 -6.12
C ILE A 97 -8.06 -0.13 -7.52
N ALA A 98 -7.52 0.56 -8.53
CA ALA A 98 -7.94 0.38 -9.91
C ALA A 98 -7.72 -1.06 -10.39
N GLU A 99 -6.59 -1.66 -10.05
CA GLU A 99 -6.23 -3.01 -10.47
C GLU A 99 -7.06 -4.09 -9.75
N GLN A 100 -7.33 -3.93 -8.46
CA GLN A 100 -7.98 -4.95 -7.64
C GLN A 100 -9.50 -4.79 -7.55
N CYS A 101 -10.00 -3.57 -7.60
CA CYS A 101 -11.42 -3.27 -7.37
C CYS A 101 -12.16 -2.84 -8.64
N ASP A 102 -11.50 -2.73 -9.79
CA ASP A 102 -12.07 -2.20 -11.04
C ASP A 102 -12.70 -0.80 -10.88
N VAL A 103 -12.11 0.05 -10.05
CA VAL A 103 -12.56 1.41 -9.80
C VAL A 103 -11.52 2.40 -10.30
N VAL A 104 -11.89 3.27 -11.24
CA VAL A 104 -10.96 4.16 -11.93
C VAL A 104 -10.78 5.50 -11.19
N PRO A 105 -9.56 5.84 -10.71
CA PRO A 105 -9.24 7.18 -10.23
C PRO A 105 -9.07 8.13 -11.42
N GLU A 106 -10.09 8.93 -11.72
CA GLU A 106 -10.09 9.86 -12.84
C GLU A 106 -9.09 11.00 -12.63
N GLY A 107 -8.27 11.26 -13.63
CA GLY A 107 -7.21 12.27 -13.55
C GLY A 107 -5.93 11.80 -12.85
N HIS A 108 -5.82 10.50 -12.56
CA HIS A 108 -4.57 9.96 -12.04
C HIS A 108 -3.43 10.14 -13.06
N PRO A 109 -2.27 10.73 -12.68
CA PRO A 109 -1.24 11.14 -13.63
C PRO A 109 -0.49 9.97 -14.30
N ALA A 110 -0.50 8.79 -13.68
CA ALA A 110 0.19 7.61 -14.18
C ALA A 110 -0.54 6.32 -13.77
N LEU A 111 -1.73 6.12 -14.31
CA LEU A 111 -2.53 4.93 -14.03
C LEU A 111 -1.95 3.72 -14.78
N LYS A 112 -1.10 2.97 -14.09
CA LYS A 112 -0.37 1.81 -14.61
C LYS A 112 -0.50 0.64 -13.64
N PRO A 113 -0.47 -0.62 -14.11
CA PRO A 113 -0.58 -1.77 -13.22
C PRO A 113 0.58 -1.82 -12.21
N VAL A 114 0.30 -2.35 -11.02
CA VAL A 114 1.27 -2.56 -9.96
C VAL A 114 1.58 -4.04 -9.80
N ARG A 115 0.57 -4.86 -9.57
CA ARG A 115 0.70 -6.30 -9.27
C ARG A 115 0.52 -7.18 -10.49
N ARG A 116 -0.26 -6.75 -11.47
CA ARG A 116 -0.61 -7.48 -12.70
C ARG A 116 -1.25 -8.85 -12.44
N HIS A 117 -2.00 -8.94 -11.37
CA HIS A 117 -2.77 -10.12 -11.00
C HIS A 117 -4.26 -9.92 -11.30
N PRO A 118 -5.02 -11.00 -11.53
CA PRO A 118 -6.48 -10.92 -11.58
C PRO A 118 -7.03 -10.28 -10.30
N PRO A 119 -8.10 -9.49 -10.39
CA PRO A 119 -8.72 -8.90 -9.21
C PRO A 119 -9.18 -9.98 -8.24
N ASP A 120 -9.18 -9.66 -6.95
CA ASP A 120 -9.55 -10.58 -5.90
C ASP A 120 -10.99 -11.12 -6.03
N HIS A 121 -11.84 -10.40 -6.75
CA HIS A 121 -13.26 -10.73 -6.97
C HIS A 121 -13.54 -11.37 -8.33
N ALA A 122 -12.53 -11.74 -9.11
CA ALA A 122 -12.70 -12.28 -10.46
C ALA A 122 -13.54 -13.57 -10.54
N ALA A 123 -13.77 -14.26 -9.44
CA ALA A 123 -14.62 -15.45 -9.40
C ALA A 123 -16.14 -15.14 -9.46
N ASP A 124 -16.56 -13.94 -9.04
CA ASP A 124 -17.97 -13.58 -8.89
C ASP A 124 -18.36 -12.25 -9.54
N SER A 125 -17.43 -11.51 -10.13
CA SER A 125 -17.71 -10.21 -10.73
C SER A 125 -18.01 -10.28 -12.21
N ILE A 126 -19.13 -9.67 -12.60
CA ILE A 126 -19.39 -9.28 -13.99
C ILE A 126 -18.27 -8.33 -14.41
N PRO A 127 -17.60 -8.55 -15.56
CA PRO A 127 -16.58 -7.61 -16.04
C PRO A 127 -17.18 -6.21 -16.09
N ARG A 128 -16.61 -5.28 -15.36
CA ARG A 128 -16.97 -3.86 -15.48
C ARG A 128 -16.28 -3.31 -16.71
N ASP A 129 -16.98 -2.51 -17.51
CA ASP A 129 -16.45 -1.87 -18.72
C ASP A 129 -15.25 -0.91 -18.47
N ALA A 130 -14.87 -0.70 -17.22
CA ALA A 130 -13.66 0.03 -16.86
C ALA A 130 -12.36 -0.63 -17.38
N SER A 131 -12.45 -1.87 -17.88
CA SER A 131 -11.31 -2.62 -18.44
C SER A 131 -10.67 -1.96 -19.67
N GLU A 132 -11.38 -1.11 -20.41
CA GLU A 132 -10.79 -0.39 -21.54
C GLU A 132 -9.82 0.72 -21.11
N ALA A 133 -9.96 1.26 -19.90
CA ALA A 133 -9.10 2.32 -19.38
C ALA A 133 -7.82 1.80 -18.71
N PHE A 134 -7.76 0.51 -18.38
CA PHE A 134 -6.68 -0.06 -17.59
C PHE A 134 -6.28 -1.46 -18.09
N ASP A 135 -5.23 -1.51 -18.91
CA ASP A 135 -4.66 -2.78 -19.39
C ASP A 135 -3.72 -3.38 -18.32
N ARG A 136 -4.20 -4.44 -17.64
CA ARG A 136 -3.44 -5.14 -16.59
C ARG A 136 -2.26 -5.94 -17.13
N GLU A 137 -2.31 -6.36 -18.38
CA GLU A 137 -1.27 -7.21 -18.97
C GLU A 137 -0.09 -6.40 -19.49
N ARG A 138 -0.35 -5.16 -19.93
CA ARG A 138 0.65 -4.30 -20.53
C ARG A 138 1.07 -3.17 -19.59
N TYR A 139 2.36 -3.07 -19.32
CA TYR A 139 2.93 -1.92 -18.64
C TYR A 139 3.41 -0.89 -19.67
N PRO A 140 2.70 0.23 -19.83
CA PRO A 140 3.05 1.23 -20.84
C PRO A 140 4.18 2.12 -20.31
N PHE A 141 5.43 1.77 -20.62
CA PHE A 141 6.57 2.61 -20.29
C PHE A 141 6.52 3.94 -21.05
N THR A 142 6.91 5.01 -20.38
CA THR A 142 7.08 6.31 -21.00
C THR A 142 8.26 6.27 -21.95
N GLN A 143 8.12 6.87 -23.13
CA GLN A 143 9.19 6.94 -24.12
C GLN A 143 9.43 8.39 -24.55
N ILE A 144 10.67 8.82 -24.48
CA ILE A 144 11.11 10.10 -25.03
C ILE A 144 11.69 9.82 -26.41
N VAL A 145 10.98 10.27 -27.44
CA VAL A 145 11.38 10.05 -28.83
C VAL A 145 12.41 11.11 -29.24
N SER A 146 13.70 10.75 -29.26
CA SER A 146 14.80 11.57 -29.72
C SER A 146 15.96 10.69 -30.16
N HIS A 147 16.74 11.10 -31.12
CA HIS A 147 17.96 10.39 -31.56
C HIS A 147 19.11 10.45 -30.55
N GLU A 148 19.05 11.42 -29.63
CA GLU A 148 20.08 11.66 -28.61
C GLU A 148 19.74 11.04 -27.26
N VAL A 149 18.50 10.53 -27.11
CA VAL A 149 18.05 9.88 -25.88
C VAL A 149 18.18 8.39 -26.01
N HIS A 150 18.84 7.78 -25.07
CA HIS A 150 18.94 6.33 -24.95
C HIS A 150 18.20 5.81 -23.73
N GLU A 151 17.72 4.57 -23.81
CA GLU A 151 17.02 3.90 -22.75
C GLU A 151 17.93 2.91 -22.04
N VAL A 152 18.00 2.97 -20.72
CA VAL A 152 18.76 2.05 -19.88
C VAL A 152 17.80 1.33 -18.95
N ALA A 153 17.77 -0.01 -19.07
CA ALA A 153 16.95 -0.88 -18.24
C ALA A 153 17.82 -1.57 -17.19
N VAL A 154 17.41 -1.49 -15.92
CA VAL A 154 18.10 -2.13 -14.80
C VAL A 154 17.10 -3.01 -14.04
N GLY A 155 17.48 -4.27 -13.81
CA GLY A 155 16.61 -5.27 -13.19
C GLY A 155 15.58 -5.88 -14.16
N PRO A 156 14.64 -6.70 -13.68
CA PRO A 156 14.23 -6.88 -12.27
C PRO A 156 15.16 -7.73 -11.41
N VAL A 157 16.10 -8.45 -11.98
CA VAL A 157 17.05 -9.30 -11.25
C VAL A 157 18.30 -8.49 -10.93
N HIS A 158 18.65 -8.41 -9.65
CA HIS A 158 19.81 -7.69 -9.14
C HIS A 158 20.79 -8.63 -8.43
N ALA A 159 21.05 -9.79 -9.02
CA ALA A 159 21.94 -10.83 -8.50
C ALA A 159 21.64 -11.32 -7.07
N GLY A 160 20.40 -11.12 -6.60
CA GLY A 160 19.99 -11.50 -5.25
C GLY A 160 20.44 -10.54 -4.13
N ILE A 161 21.04 -9.40 -4.46
CA ILE A 161 21.51 -8.42 -3.48
C ILE A 161 20.36 -7.55 -2.98
N ILE A 162 19.51 -7.07 -3.91
CA ILE A 162 18.27 -6.34 -3.59
C ILE A 162 17.07 -7.07 -4.15
N GLU A 163 15.90 -6.75 -3.60
CA GLU A 163 14.62 -7.31 -4.05
C GLU A 163 14.30 -6.93 -5.50
N PRO A 164 13.59 -7.80 -6.25
CA PRO A 164 13.27 -7.54 -7.64
C PRO A 164 12.46 -6.25 -7.84
N GLY A 165 12.99 -5.38 -8.68
CA GLY A 165 12.35 -4.18 -9.17
C GLY A 165 12.97 -3.81 -10.51
N HIS A 166 12.19 -3.22 -11.42
CA HIS A 166 12.67 -2.79 -12.71
C HIS A 166 12.74 -1.28 -12.77
N PHE A 167 13.91 -0.78 -13.12
CA PHE A 167 14.18 0.65 -13.28
C PHE A 167 14.44 0.92 -14.75
N ARG A 168 13.71 1.87 -15.32
CA ARG A 168 13.90 2.29 -16.71
C ARG A 168 14.25 3.78 -16.76
N HIS A 169 15.45 4.03 -17.21
CA HIS A 169 15.99 5.38 -17.33
C HIS A 169 15.92 5.82 -18.79
N GLN A 170 15.47 7.02 -19.03
CA GLN A 170 15.62 7.73 -20.31
C GLN A 170 16.70 8.77 -20.10
N ALA A 171 17.84 8.65 -20.79
CA ALA A 171 19.01 9.47 -20.53
C ALA A 171 19.57 10.12 -21.81
N HIS A 172 20.09 11.32 -21.64
CA HIS A 172 20.90 12.02 -22.63
C HIS A 172 22.33 12.22 -22.08
N GLY A 173 23.27 11.46 -22.60
CA GLY A 173 24.60 11.35 -21.98
C GLY A 173 24.49 10.84 -20.54
N GLU A 174 25.04 11.59 -19.59
CA GLU A 174 24.99 11.30 -18.15
C GLU A 174 23.73 11.84 -17.45
N THR A 175 22.90 12.58 -18.16
CA THR A 175 21.71 13.22 -17.56
C THR A 175 20.49 12.32 -17.71
N VAL A 176 19.91 11.90 -16.57
CA VAL A 176 18.64 11.19 -16.54
C VAL A 176 17.50 12.18 -16.72
N LEU A 177 16.78 12.07 -17.83
CA LEU A 177 15.61 12.90 -18.14
C LEU A 177 14.33 12.37 -17.53
N HIS A 178 14.20 11.04 -17.44
CA HIS A 178 13.05 10.36 -16.88
C HIS A 178 13.47 9.05 -16.24
N LEU A 179 12.96 8.79 -15.03
CA LEU A 179 13.10 7.51 -14.35
C LEU A 179 11.74 6.93 -14.11
N GLU A 180 11.54 5.70 -14.52
CA GLU A 180 10.33 4.94 -14.23
C GLU A 180 10.66 3.68 -13.44
N VAL A 181 9.90 3.45 -12.37
CA VAL A 181 10.05 2.30 -11.49
C VAL A 181 8.84 1.40 -11.63
N MET A 182 9.07 0.16 -12.04
CA MET A 182 8.05 -0.86 -12.12
C MET A 182 8.26 -1.88 -10.99
N LEU A 183 7.30 -1.96 -10.10
CA LEU A 183 7.25 -2.88 -8.97
C LEU A 183 6.31 -4.06 -9.25
N GLY A 184 6.02 -4.86 -8.24
CA GLY A 184 5.07 -5.99 -8.31
C GLY A 184 5.70 -7.35 -8.57
N TYR A 185 6.99 -7.45 -8.83
CA TYR A 185 7.68 -8.73 -9.10
C TYR A 185 7.69 -9.69 -7.90
N GLN A 186 7.53 -9.18 -6.69
CA GLN A 186 7.47 -9.96 -5.46
C GLN A 186 6.05 -10.24 -4.97
N HIS A 187 5.03 -9.79 -5.68
CA HIS A 187 3.66 -10.04 -5.27
C HIS A 187 3.35 -11.54 -5.29
N ARG A 188 2.91 -12.07 -4.14
CA ARG A 188 2.64 -13.50 -3.90
C ARG A 188 1.22 -13.76 -3.41
N GLY A 189 0.33 -12.77 -3.45
CA GLY A 189 -1.04 -12.86 -2.98
C GLY A 189 -1.13 -13.03 -1.45
N VAL A 190 -0.23 -12.39 -0.69
CA VAL A 190 -0.13 -12.53 0.76
C VAL A 190 -1.43 -12.13 1.46
N GLU A 191 -2.06 -11.04 1.03
CA GLU A 191 -3.32 -10.55 1.60
C GLU A 191 -4.42 -11.62 1.49
N ARG A 192 -4.56 -12.22 0.32
CA ARG A 192 -5.53 -13.30 0.06
C ARG A 192 -5.22 -14.57 0.85
N LEU A 193 -3.94 -14.88 1.04
CA LEU A 193 -3.52 -15.99 1.89
C LEU A 193 -3.89 -15.74 3.35
N LEU A 194 -3.65 -14.53 3.87
CA LEU A 194 -3.98 -14.17 5.25
C LEU A 194 -5.48 -14.28 5.57
N GLU A 195 -6.35 -14.02 4.59
CA GLU A 195 -7.81 -14.17 4.74
C GLU A 195 -8.26 -15.63 4.85
N ARG A 196 -7.55 -16.55 4.20
CA ARG A 196 -7.97 -17.96 4.02
C ARG A 196 -7.33 -18.92 5.01
N LEU A 197 -6.21 -18.53 5.60
CA LEU A 197 -5.42 -19.40 6.47
C LEU A 197 -5.92 -19.36 7.93
N ASP A 198 -5.68 -20.45 8.64
CA ASP A 198 -5.80 -20.45 10.10
C ASP A 198 -4.77 -19.50 10.75
N ARG A 199 -5.02 -19.11 11.99
CA ARG A 199 -4.20 -18.11 12.68
C ARG A 199 -2.71 -18.46 12.79
N ALA A 200 -2.37 -19.73 12.95
CA ALA A 200 -0.98 -20.16 13.09
C ALA A 200 -0.24 -20.03 11.77
N ARG A 201 -0.86 -20.48 10.67
CA ARG A 201 -0.31 -20.33 9.32
C ARG A 201 -0.29 -18.89 8.86
N ALA A 202 -1.31 -18.11 9.18
CA ALA A 202 -1.34 -16.67 8.86
C ALA A 202 -0.18 -15.92 9.52
N ALA A 203 0.21 -16.26 10.75
CA ALA A 203 1.37 -15.68 11.40
C ALA A 203 2.68 -15.97 10.63
N LEU A 204 2.88 -17.21 10.16
CA LEU A 204 4.04 -17.58 9.35
C LEU A 204 4.07 -16.85 8.00
N VAL A 205 2.90 -16.67 7.38
CA VAL A 205 2.79 -15.90 6.12
C VAL A 205 3.11 -14.44 6.37
N ALA A 206 2.65 -13.86 7.48
CA ALA A 206 2.99 -12.49 7.86
C ALA A 206 4.51 -12.30 8.03
N GLU A 207 5.20 -13.25 8.65
CA GLU A 207 6.66 -13.23 8.79
C GLU A 207 7.39 -13.32 7.42
N SER A 208 6.74 -13.89 6.40
CA SER A 208 7.32 -14.05 5.07
C SER A 208 7.06 -12.87 4.12
N ILE A 209 6.40 -11.80 4.55
CA ILE A 209 6.08 -10.63 3.70
C ILE A 209 7.35 -10.01 3.13
N ALA A 210 8.35 -9.78 3.98
CA ALA A 210 9.68 -9.34 3.55
C ALA A 210 10.74 -9.95 4.47
N GLY A 211 11.84 -10.44 3.87
CA GLY A 211 12.92 -11.11 4.59
C GLY A 211 13.60 -10.25 5.63
N ASP A 212 13.67 -8.94 5.39
CA ASP A 212 14.33 -7.96 6.26
C ASP A 212 13.47 -7.54 7.46
N THR A 213 12.18 -7.86 7.46
CA THR A 213 11.22 -7.41 8.49
C THR A 213 10.32 -8.53 9.00
N VAL A 214 10.89 -9.70 9.22
CA VAL A 214 10.19 -10.90 9.75
C VAL A 214 9.52 -10.59 11.08
N ILE A 215 10.29 -10.04 12.03
CA ILE A 215 9.81 -9.66 13.36
C ILE A 215 8.83 -8.47 13.26
N GLY A 216 9.14 -7.51 12.39
CA GLY A 216 8.29 -6.34 12.15
C GLY A 216 6.90 -6.71 11.70
N HIS A 217 6.78 -7.49 10.61
CA HIS A 217 5.49 -7.93 10.05
C HIS A 217 4.77 -8.92 10.96
N GLY A 218 5.47 -9.92 11.51
CA GLY A 218 4.89 -10.86 12.47
C GLY A 218 4.36 -10.14 13.72
N GLY A 219 5.11 -9.18 14.24
CA GLY A 219 4.72 -8.34 15.38
C GLY A 219 3.50 -7.45 15.07
N ALA A 220 3.42 -6.87 13.86
CA ALA A 220 2.28 -6.09 13.42
C ALA A 220 1.02 -6.96 13.29
N HIS A 221 1.12 -8.11 12.62
CA HIS A 221 0.03 -9.08 12.50
C HIS A 221 -0.49 -9.54 13.87
N CYS A 222 0.40 -9.98 14.76
CA CYS A 222 0.02 -10.37 16.11
C CYS A 222 -0.66 -9.23 16.87
N SER A 223 -0.15 -8.00 16.72
CA SER A 223 -0.73 -6.83 17.39
C SER A 223 -2.14 -6.51 16.89
N ALA A 224 -2.41 -6.69 15.59
CA ALA A 224 -3.75 -6.53 15.01
C ALA A 224 -4.72 -7.58 15.57
N ILE A 225 -4.34 -8.85 15.57
CA ILE A 225 -5.16 -9.96 16.13
C ILE A 225 -5.43 -9.75 17.62
N GLU A 226 -4.42 -9.35 18.39
CA GLU A 226 -4.56 -9.07 19.81
C GLU A 226 -5.47 -7.86 20.10
N ALA A 227 -5.43 -6.84 19.24
CA ALA A 227 -6.33 -5.69 19.33
C ALA A 227 -7.79 -6.11 19.08
N LEU A 228 -8.04 -6.93 18.05
CA LEU A 228 -9.35 -7.47 17.74
C LEU A 228 -9.88 -8.37 18.87
N ALA A 229 -9.01 -9.20 19.43
CA ALA A 229 -9.33 -10.08 20.56
C ALA A 229 -9.41 -9.34 21.92
N ARG A 230 -9.10 -8.05 21.97
CA ARG A 230 -8.96 -7.26 23.22
C ARG A 230 -8.04 -7.91 24.24
N SER A 231 -7.02 -8.61 23.77
CA SER A 231 -6.05 -9.32 24.59
C SER A 231 -5.05 -8.37 25.23
N ARG A 232 -4.69 -8.63 26.49
CA ARG A 232 -3.68 -7.85 27.21
C ARG A 232 -2.33 -8.56 27.12
N LYS A 233 -1.30 -7.82 26.72
CA LYS A 233 0.08 -8.28 26.70
C LYS A 233 0.76 -7.97 28.04
N THR A 234 1.58 -8.88 28.50
CA THR A 234 2.41 -8.60 29.67
C THR A 234 3.54 -7.62 29.29
N PRO A 235 4.02 -6.77 30.22
CA PRO A 235 5.16 -5.89 29.97
C PRO A 235 6.40 -6.65 29.50
N ARG A 236 6.65 -7.84 30.04
CA ARG A 236 7.74 -8.73 29.63
C ARG A 236 7.62 -9.12 28.13
N ALA A 237 6.44 -9.52 27.68
CA ALA A 237 6.24 -9.88 26.28
C ALA A 237 6.48 -8.68 25.33
N GLN A 238 6.05 -7.48 25.74
CA GLN A 238 6.31 -6.25 24.98
C GLN A 238 7.80 -5.93 24.90
N ALA A 239 8.52 -6.05 26.02
CA ALA A 239 9.97 -5.84 26.05
C ALA A 239 10.72 -6.83 25.16
N ILE A 240 10.36 -8.11 25.19
CA ILE A 240 10.98 -9.14 24.34
C ILE A 240 10.76 -8.81 22.86
N ARG A 241 9.54 -8.42 22.46
CA ARG A 241 9.24 -8.01 21.08
C ARG A 241 10.06 -6.77 20.66
N GLY A 242 10.20 -5.79 21.55
CA GLY A 242 11.04 -4.62 21.31
C GLY A 242 12.49 -4.99 21.09
N ILE A 243 13.05 -5.85 21.93
CA ILE A 243 14.44 -6.35 21.79
C ILE A 243 14.61 -7.09 20.46
N ALA A 244 13.65 -7.95 20.08
CA ALA A 244 13.71 -8.69 18.81
C ALA A 244 13.68 -7.75 17.60
N LEU A 245 12.86 -6.69 17.62
CA LEU A 245 12.83 -5.67 16.56
C LEU A 245 14.17 -4.92 16.43
N GLU A 246 14.80 -4.59 17.55
CA GLU A 246 16.11 -3.94 17.53
C GLU A 246 17.22 -4.86 17.01
N LEU A 247 17.16 -6.15 17.34
CA LEU A 247 18.09 -7.15 16.80
C LEU A 247 17.90 -7.34 15.29
N GLU A 248 16.67 -7.36 14.79
CA GLU A 248 16.36 -7.39 13.35
C GLU A 248 16.96 -6.14 12.66
N ARG A 249 16.74 -4.96 13.22
CA ARG A 249 17.30 -3.72 12.68
C ARG A 249 18.84 -3.74 12.66
N LEU A 250 19.47 -4.23 13.71
CA LEU A 250 20.93 -4.38 13.74
C LEU A 250 21.43 -5.37 12.67
N ALA A 251 20.74 -6.49 12.48
CA ALA A 251 21.10 -7.46 11.46
C ALA A 251 21.05 -6.84 10.06
N ASN A 252 19.99 -6.09 9.74
CA ASN A 252 19.85 -5.40 8.46
C ASN A 252 20.95 -4.35 8.25
N HIS A 253 21.22 -3.51 9.26
CA HIS A 253 22.29 -2.51 9.15
C HIS A 253 23.67 -3.14 8.93
N ILE A 254 23.97 -4.25 9.62
CA ILE A 254 25.24 -4.97 9.44
C ILE A 254 25.30 -5.58 8.02
N GLY A 255 24.18 -6.15 7.53
CA GLY A 255 24.07 -6.69 6.18
C GLY A 255 24.31 -5.61 5.11
N ASP A 256 23.66 -4.46 5.25
CA ASP A 256 23.77 -3.34 4.31
C ASP A 256 25.21 -2.77 4.30
N LEU A 257 25.81 -2.57 5.48
CA LEU A 257 27.19 -2.11 5.56
C LEU A 257 28.16 -3.13 4.94
N GLY A 258 27.93 -4.42 5.13
CA GLY A 258 28.72 -5.46 4.50
C GLY A 258 28.54 -5.55 2.96
N ALA A 259 27.39 -5.15 2.44
CA ALA A 259 27.14 -5.10 1.00
C ALA A 259 27.78 -3.89 0.31
N ILE A 260 28.04 -2.80 1.06
CA ILE A 260 28.66 -1.57 0.55
C ILE A 260 30.19 -1.65 0.62
N ALA A 261 30.75 -2.43 1.53
CA ALA A 261 32.19 -2.59 1.75
C ALA A 261 32.87 -3.46 0.69
#